data_4f3e08055a922b55249b5c5409f90259
#
_entry.id   4f3e08055a922b55249b5c5409f90259
#
_cell.length_a   1.000
_cell.length_b   1.000
_cell.length_c   1.000
_cell.angle_alpha   90.00
_cell.angle_beta   90.00
_cell.angle_gamma   90.00
#
_symmetry.space_group_name_H-M   'P 1'
#
loop_
_entity.id
_entity.type
_entity.pdbx_description
1 polymer ?
#
loop_
_entity_poly.entity_id
_entity_poly.type
_entity_poly.pdbx_seq_one_letter_code
_entity_poly.pdbx_strand_id
1 'polypeptide(L)'
;MLTPPIEPMLARPLGHGLPSDTDGVSFEPKWDGFRCLLFRSGDDVVLQGRGRSAAAAGDIVDLAYAFPELVAAAREQVPAGTVIDGEIVVARAGRLDFAALSTRLRPRSEAGGANITRLSADLPASLLAFDVLWSDRDLMALPFSERRAHLEQLAASWRPPLLLTPTTRDRTVAQSWFDGFESAGVDGLIVKALTDPYMPGKRAQGKVKHQRTADVVVAGWRAHARPGPDGAPVVGSLLLGLHDADGVLQYIGAASAFTAATRAQLVTLMGPLEVIGDDHPWRGAIAGNVPGEASRGKKEQEWTAVRPELVAEVTYDQMEGPRFRHVAGFLRWRPDRGPASCGFDQLDIPPPARIEELLASLT
;
A
#
# COMPACT_ATOMS: atom_id res chain seq x y z
N MET A 1 -0.85 32.01 3.08
CA MET A 1 -1.25 30.60 3.31
C MET A 1 -0.75 29.77 2.15
N LEU A 2 -0.34 28.52 2.41
CA LEU A 2 0.01 27.55 1.35
C LEU A 2 -1.24 27.23 0.51
N THR A 3 -1.05 27.07 -0.79
CA THR A 3 -2.11 26.71 -1.74
C THR A 3 -1.77 25.39 -2.46
N PRO A 4 -2.78 24.55 -2.76
CA PRO A 4 -2.55 23.35 -3.54
C PRO A 4 -2.17 23.69 -4.99
N PRO A 5 -1.38 22.83 -5.68
CA PRO A 5 -0.87 21.57 -5.20
C PRO A 5 0.45 21.70 -4.42
N ILE A 6 0.61 20.85 -3.38
CA ILE A 6 1.89 20.65 -2.70
C ILE A 6 2.26 19.17 -2.85
N GLU A 7 3.50 18.88 -3.24
CA GLU A 7 3.99 17.50 -3.22
C GLU A 7 4.21 17.02 -1.78
N PRO A 8 3.57 15.93 -1.32
CA PRO A 8 3.82 15.43 0.02
C PRO A 8 5.26 14.92 0.17
N MET A 9 5.83 15.08 1.36
CA MET A 9 7.11 14.47 1.71
C MET A 9 6.97 12.95 1.70
N LEU A 10 7.97 12.25 1.15
CA LEU A 10 7.94 10.82 0.89
C LEU A 10 8.90 10.06 1.82
N ALA A 11 8.69 8.74 1.93
CA ALA A 11 9.57 7.85 2.67
C ALA A 11 10.41 6.97 1.73
N ARG A 12 11.65 6.68 2.15
CA ARG A 12 12.55 5.67 1.55
C ARG A 12 12.60 4.41 2.42
N PRO A 13 12.78 3.22 1.84
CA PRO A 13 13.03 2.03 2.64
C PRO A 13 14.30 2.17 3.49
N LEU A 14 14.25 1.69 4.73
CA LEU A 14 15.39 1.65 5.65
C LEU A 14 16.03 0.24 5.76
N GLY A 15 15.58 -0.71 4.95
CA GLY A 15 16.00 -2.10 5.04
C GLY A 15 15.06 -2.96 5.88
N HIS A 16 15.58 -4.02 6.48
CA HIS A 16 14.80 -4.99 7.24
C HIS A 16 14.78 -4.64 8.73
N GLY A 17 13.60 -4.56 9.31
CA GLY A 17 13.41 -4.27 10.73
C GLY A 17 13.63 -2.81 11.13
N LEU A 18 13.42 -2.52 12.42
CA LEU A 18 13.64 -1.19 12.96
C LEU A 18 15.14 -0.86 13.00
N PRO A 19 15.51 0.42 12.78
CA PRO A 19 16.91 0.84 12.93
C PRO A 19 17.44 0.52 14.32
N SER A 20 18.70 0.17 14.41
CA SER A 20 19.41 -0.11 15.68
C SER A 20 19.63 1.17 16.49
N ASP A 21 19.96 2.27 15.79
CA ASP A 21 20.07 3.59 16.38
C ASP A 21 18.71 4.29 16.26
N THR A 22 18.17 4.67 17.41
CA THR A 22 16.86 5.33 17.54
C THR A 22 16.95 6.70 18.15
N ASP A 23 18.17 7.21 18.40
CA ASP A 23 18.38 8.54 18.94
C ASP A 23 17.90 9.61 17.94
N GLY A 24 17.15 10.56 18.45
CA GLY A 24 16.64 11.67 17.64
C GLY A 24 15.60 11.31 16.59
N VAL A 25 14.98 10.13 16.66
CA VAL A 25 13.88 9.73 15.75
C VAL A 25 12.58 9.49 16.49
N SER A 26 11.49 9.53 15.73
CA SER A 26 10.15 9.16 16.15
C SER A 26 9.60 8.13 15.19
N PHE A 27 8.78 7.22 15.72
CA PHE A 27 8.09 6.17 14.97
C PHE A 27 6.60 6.44 14.93
N GLU A 28 6.00 6.18 13.79
CA GLU A 28 4.55 6.26 13.56
C GLU A 28 4.08 5.00 12.83
N PRO A 29 2.84 4.51 13.06
CA PRO A 29 2.27 3.46 12.24
C PRO A 29 2.22 3.92 10.77
N LYS A 30 2.59 3.02 9.87
CA LYS A 30 2.42 3.24 8.45
C LYS A 30 1.02 2.80 8.04
N TRP A 31 0.13 3.77 7.94
CA TRP A 31 -1.24 3.55 7.55
C TRP A 31 -1.35 3.08 6.09
N ASP A 32 -2.35 2.27 5.83
CA ASP A 32 -2.70 1.80 4.50
C ASP A 32 -3.99 2.47 4.03
N GLY A 33 -3.84 3.59 3.35
CA GLY A 33 -4.93 4.43 2.91
C GLY A 33 -4.59 5.30 1.71
N PHE A 34 -5.25 6.45 1.62
CA PHE A 34 -4.96 7.49 0.64
C PHE A 34 -4.30 8.68 1.31
N ARG A 35 -3.05 8.98 0.94
CA ARG A 35 -2.37 10.21 1.38
C ARG A 35 -3.21 11.41 1.02
N CYS A 36 -3.40 12.29 2.01
CA CYS A 36 -4.19 13.49 1.87
C CYS A 36 -3.51 14.70 2.50
N LEU A 37 -3.34 15.77 1.73
CA LEU A 37 -3.09 17.10 2.27
C LEU A 37 -4.44 17.81 2.41
N LEU A 38 -4.84 18.09 3.63
CA LEU A 38 -6.05 18.84 3.95
C LEU A 38 -5.71 20.33 4.02
N PHE A 39 -6.37 21.15 3.20
CA PHE A 39 -6.26 22.61 3.20
C PHE A 39 -7.59 23.17 3.71
N ARG A 40 -7.53 24.02 4.75
CA ARG A 40 -8.66 24.76 5.28
C ARG A 40 -8.45 26.26 5.09
N SER A 41 -9.17 26.87 4.13
CA SER A 41 -9.10 28.30 3.82
C SER A 41 -10.46 28.95 3.94
N GLY A 42 -10.67 29.72 4.98
CA GLY A 42 -12.01 30.24 5.28
C GLY A 42 -13.02 29.09 5.44
N ASP A 43 -14.07 29.02 4.64
CA ASP A 43 -15.04 27.93 4.58
C ASP A 43 -14.70 26.85 3.57
N ASP A 44 -13.67 27.08 2.78
CA ASP A 44 -13.24 26.13 1.77
C ASP A 44 -12.34 25.05 2.37
N VAL A 45 -12.61 23.80 1.96
CA VAL A 45 -11.80 22.64 2.29
C VAL A 45 -11.41 21.91 1.01
N VAL A 46 -10.12 21.71 0.81
CA VAL A 46 -9.58 20.87 -0.26
C VAL A 46 -8.90 19.67 0.37
N LEU A 47 -9.22 18.49 -0.12
CA LEU A 47 -8.57 17.22 0.24
C LEU A 47 -7.70 16.78 -0.94
N GLN A 48 -6.45 17.26 -0.97
CA GLN A 48 -5.54 16.95 -2.06
C GLN A 48 -4.99 15.55 -1.91
N GLY A 49 -5.35 14.66 -2.83
CA GLY A 49 -4.77 13.33 -2.97
C GLY A 49 -3.45 13.34 -3.74
N ARG A 50 -2.79 12.19 -3.76
CA ARG A 50 -1.55 12.00 -4.55
C ARG A 50 -1.89 11.88 -6.03
N GLY A 51 -1.40 12.79 -6.87
CA GLY A 51 -1.52 12.72 -8.32
C GLY A 51 -0.82 11.48 -8.92
N ARG A 52 -1.36 10.95 -10.02
CA ARG A 52 -0.79 9.76 -10.71
C ARG A 52 0.50 10.02 -11.48
N SER A 53 0.89 11.28 -11.72
CA SER A 53 2.12 11.63 -12.44
C SER A 53 2.49 13.07 -12.17
N ALA A 54 3.75 13.31 -11.86
CA ALA A 54 4.37 14.63 -11.85
C ALA A 54 4.45 15.29 -13.27
N ALA A 55 3.94 14.63 -14.30
CA ALA A 55 4.04 15.06 -15.68
C ALA A 55 2.84 15.90 -16.16
N ALA A 56 1.75 15.98 -15.40
CA ALA A 56 0.64 16.89 -15.66
C ALA A 56 0.67 18.00 -14.60
N ALA A 57 1.53 18.99 -14.81
CA ALA A 57 1.58 20.19 -13.99
C ALA A 57 0.19 20.87 -14.01
N GLY A 58 -0.51 20.84 -12.88
CA GLY A 58 -1.71 21.64 -12.66
C GLY A 58 -2.96 20.91 -12.17
N ASP A 59 -3.13 19.62 -12.41
CA ASP A 59 -4.35 18.93 -11.99
C ASP A 59 -4.24 18.38 -10.56
N ILE A 60 -4.93 19.05 -9.64
CA ILE A 60 -5.14 18.57 -8.26
C ILE A 60 -6.12 17.41 -8.30
N VAL A 61 -5.75 16.27 -7.72
CA VAL A 61 -6.72 15.24 -7.38
C VAL A 61 -7.43 15.66 -6.10
N ASP A 62 -8.50 16.43 -6.22
CA ASP A 62 -9.33 16.81 -5.08
C ASP A 62 -10.27 15.66 -4.72
N LEU A 63 -10.09 15.11 -3.52
CA LEU A 63 -10.85 14.00 -2.96
C LEU A 63 -12.10 14.46 -2.19
N ALA A 64 -12.30 15.76 -1.99
CA ALA A 64 -13.37 16.32 -1.16
C ALA A 64 -14.78 15.84 -1.58
N TYR A 65 -15.00 15.63 -2.88
CA TYR A 65 -16.27 15.10 -3.38
C TYR A 65 -16.58 13.69 -2.87
N ALA A 66 -15.56 12.87 -2.62
CA ALA A 66 -15.71 11.48 -2.19
C ALA A 66 -15.82 11.32 -0.66
N PHE A 67 -15.41 12.35 0.10
CA PHE A 67 -15.33 12.30 1.56
C PHE A 67 -16.00 13.51 2.21
N PRO A 68 -17.33 13.72 2.01
CA PRO A 68 -18.04 14.88 2.57
C PRO A 68 -18.02 14.92 4.09
N GLU A 69 -17.94 13.76 4.77
CA GLU A 69 -17.78 13.67 6.22
C GLU A 69 -16.48 14.29 6.72
N LEU A 70 -15.38 14.13 5.99
CA LEU A 70 -14.10 14.74 6.33
C LEU A 70 -14.12 16.25 6.07
N VAL A 71 -14.78 16.68 4.99
CA VAL A 71 -14.98 18.10 4.68
C VAL A 71 -15.78 18.79 5.79
N ALA A 72 -16.87 18.18 6.25
CA ALA A 72 -17.69 18.71 7.34
C ALA A 72 -16.89 18.79 8.64
N ALA A 73 -16.17 17.72 9.00
CA ALA A 73 -15.33 17.68 10.19
C ALA A 73 -14.19 18.71 10.15
N ALA A 74 -13.56 18.88 8.99
CA ALA A 74 -12.49 19.87 8.83
C ALA A 74 -13.02 21.31 9.01
N ARG A 75 -14.22 21.60 8.51
CA ARG A 75 -14.87 22.90 8.73
C ARG A 75 -15.17 23.18 10.20
N GLU A 76 -15.59 22.17 10.94
CA GLU A 76 -15.94 22.30 12.34
C GLU A 76 -14.73 22.34 13.28
N GLN A 77 -13.69 21.52 13.02
CA GLN A 77 -12.68 21.18 14.00
C GLN A 77 -11.28 21.72 13.67
N VAL A 78 -11.01 22.08 12.40
CA VAL A 78 -9.70 22.60 11.98
C VAL A 78 -9.79 24.12 11.83
N PRO A 79 -8.92 24.93 12.46
CA PRO A 79 -8.90 26.38 12.28
C PRO A 79 -8.71 26.76 10.81
N ALA A 80 -9.36 27.85 10.38
CA ALA A 80 -9.10 28.42 9.06
C ALA A 80 -7.62 28.82 8.93
N GLY A 81 -7.04 28.69 7.73
CA GLY A 81 -5.63 28.97 7.53
C GLY A 81 -4.71 27.81 7.97
N THR A 82 -5.18 26.55 7.91
CA THR A 82 -4.40 25.39 8.32
C THR A 82 -4.18 24.43 7.14
N VAL A 83 -2.97 23.84 7.05
CA VAL A 83 -2.66 22.76 6.10
C VAL A 83 -2.08 21.58 6.88
N ILE A 84 -2.75 20.43 6.77
CA ILE A 84 -2.43 19.18 7.50
C ILE A 84 -2.08 18.10 6.50
N ASP A 85 -1.10 17.26 6.84
CA ASP A 85 -0.72 16.07 6.11
C ASP A 85 -1.16 14.83 6.87
N GLY A 86 -1.86 13.93 6.20
CA GLY A 86 -2.47 12.75 6.81
C GLY A 86 -2.76 11.63 5.82
N GLU A 87 -3.41 10.61 6.33
CA GLU A 87 -3.87 9.46 5.55
C GLU A 87 -5.37 9.28 5.74
N ILE A 88 -6.13 9.20 4.64
CA ILE A 88 -7.56 8.83 4.67
C ILE A 88 -7.66 7.31 4.71
N VAL A 89 -8.40 6.81 5.69
CA VAL A 89 -8.61 5.37 5.89
C VAL A 89 -10.09 5.05 6.07
N VAL A 90 -10.45 3.78 5.81
CA VAL A 90 -11.73 3.19 6.20
C VAL A 90 -11.43 1.98 7.07
N ALA A 91 -12.02 1.91 8.26
CA ALA A 91 -11.93 0.79 9.16
C ALA A 91 -13.22 -0.04 9.15
N ARG A 92 -13.10 -1.38 9.06
CA ARG A 92 -14.21 -2.33 9.13
C ARG A 92 -13.78 -3.55 9.94
N ALA A 93 -14.67 -4.01 10.82
CA ALA A 93 -14.43 -5.19 11.66
C ALA A 93 -13.07 -5.15 12.38
N GLY A 94 -12.68 -3.98 12.90
CA GLY A 94 -11.44 -3.80 13.66
C GLY A 94 -10.17 -3.67 12.83
N ARG A 95 -10.24 -3.54 11.50
CA ARG A 95 -9.07 -3.44 10.61
C ARG A 95 -9.25 -2.37 9.54
N LEU A 96 -8.15 -1.85 9.03
CA LEU A 96 -8.18 -0.99 7.85
C LEU A 96 -8.56 -1.83 6.61
N ASP A 97 -9.48 -1.31 5.81
CA ASP A 97 -10.00 -1.96 4.61
C ASP A 97 -9.75 -1.06 3.39
N PHE A 98 -8.57 -1.23 2.78
CA PHE A 98 -8.19 -0.47 1.58
C PHE A 98 -9.09 -0.76 0.38
N ALA A 99 -9.63 -1.99 0.25
CA ALA A 99 -10.56 -2.32 -0.81
C ALA A 99 -11.88 -1.55 -0.65
N ALA A 100 -12.42 -1.49 0.57
CA ALA A 100 -13.58 -0.66 0.89
C ALA A 100 -13.31 0.82 0.65
N LEU A 101 -12.16 1.33 1.11
CA LEU A 101 -11.73 2.70 0.84
C LEU A 101 -11.68 3.00 -0.66
N SER A 102 -11.11 2.10 -1.46
CA SER A 102 -11.00 2.27 -2.91
C SER A 102 -12.36 2.37 -3.62
N THR A 103 -13.43 1.78 -3.05
CA THR A 103 -14.78 1.89 -3.61
C THR A 103 -15.38 3.29 -3.47
N ARG A 104 -14.82 4.12 -2.56
CA ARG A 104 -15.23 5.53 -2.37
C ARG A 104 -14.78 6.41 -3.54
N LEU A 105 -13.67 6.07 -4.21
CA LEU A 105 -13.14 6.82 -5.36
C LEU A 105 -13.80 6.37 -6.67
N ARG A 106 -15.00 6.87 -6.95
CA ARG A 106 -15.66 6.70 -8.25
C ARG A 106 -15.40 7.94 -9.12
N PRO A 107 -15.43 7.78 -10.47
CA PRO A 107 -15.43 8.95 -11.35
C PRO A 107 -16.53 9.93 -10.94
N ARG A 108 -16.24 11.23 -10.98
CA ARG A 108 -17.22 12.28 -10.62
C ARG A 108 -18.52 12.18 -11.43
N SER A 109 -18.45 11.71 -12.67
CA SER A 109 -19.61 11.44 -13.53
C SER A 109 -20.54 10.33 -13.01
N GLU A 110 -20.01 9.41 -12.19
CA GLU A 110 -20.76 8.30 -11.57
C GLU A 110 -21.09 8.58 -10.10
N ALA A 111 -20.56 9.66 -9.55
CA ALA A 111 -20.70 10.07 -8.17
C ALA A 111 -21.98 10.90 -7.96
N GLY A 112 -23.16 10.34 -8.25
CA GLY A 112 -24.43 10.99 -7.89
C GLY A 112 -24.47 11.23 -6.37
N GLY A 113 -24.94 12.43 -5.94
CA GLY A 113 -24.94 12.85 -4.53
C GLY A 113 -25.53 11.83 -3.56
N ALA A 114 -26.64 11.17 -3.93
CA ALA A 114 -27.27 10.11 -3.14
C ALA A 114 -26.35 8.89 -2.92
N ASN A 115 -25.54 8.53 -3.91
CA ASN A 115 -24.59 7.41 -3.80
C ASN A 115 -23.41 7.77 -2.89
N ILE A 116 -22.89 9.00 -2.96
CA ILE A 116 -21.83 9.48 -2.07
C ILE A 116 -22.34 9.52 -0.63
N THR A 117 -23.52 10.07 -0.38
CA THR A 117 -24.13 10.10 0.96
C THR A 117 -24.31 8.70 1.53
N ARG A 118 -24.79 7.74 0.72
CA ARG A 118 -24.91 6.36 1.15
C ARG A 118 -23.54 5.74 1.47
N LEU A 119 -22.55 5.91 0.59
CA LEU A 119 -21.21 5.37 0.80
C LEU A 119 -20.51 5.99 2.02
N SER A 120 -20.71 7.27 2.32
CA SER A 120 -20.16 7.89 3.52
C SER A 120 -20.77 7.35 4.81
N ALA A 121 -22.04 6.91 4.75
CA ALA A 121 -22.71 6.25 5.87
C ALA A 121 -22.30 4.77 6.03
N ASP A 122 -22.22 4.03 4.92
CA ASP A 122 -21.90 2.60 4.92
C ASP A 122 -20.40 2.32 5.19
N LEU A 123 -19.54 3.22 4.72
CA LEU A 123 -18.08 3.13 4.75
C LEU A 123 -17.48 4.47 5.22
N PRO A 124 -17.73 4.89 6.47
CA PRO A 124 -17.23 6.16 6.98
C PRO A 124 -15.69 6.17 6.95
N ALA A 125 -15.14 7.26 6.43
CA ALA A 125 -13.70 7.46 6.38
C ALA A 125 -13.22 8.30 7.57
N SER A 126 -11.98 8.09 7.98
CA SER A 126 -11.28 8.93 8.96
C SER A 126 -10.00 9.50 8.34
N LEU A 127 -9.58 10.68 8.78
CA LEU A 127 -8.28 11.26 8.47
C LEU A 127 -7.36 11.09 9.69
N LEU A 128 -6.27 10.36 9.50
CA LEU A 128 -5.19 10.17 10.47
C LEU A 128 -4.08 11.19 10.19
N ALA A 129 -4.08 12.30 10.90
CA ALA A 129 -3.11 13.38 10.71
C ALA A 129 -1.76 13.03 11.37
N PHE A 130 -0.65 13.34 10.71
CA PHE A 130 0.69 13.05 11.21
C PHE A 130 1.72 14.18 10.95
N ASP A 131 1.34 15.25 10.26
CA ASP A 131 2.16 16.46 10.13
C ASP A 131 1.29 17.70 9.89
N VAL A 132 1.80 18.86 10.18
CA VAL A 132 1.18 20.16 9.90
C VAL A 132 2.18 21.06 9.19
N LEU A 133 1.74 21.64 8.06
CA LEU A 133 2.61 22.41 7.18
C LEU A 133 2.42 23.92 7.35
N TRP A 134 1.20 24.30 7.69
CA TRP A 134 0.80 25.70 7.88
C TRP A 134 -0.26 25.80 8.97
N SER A 135 -0.09 26.78 9.86
CA SER A 135 -1.08 27.21 10.82
C SER A 135 -0.71 28.64 11.23
N ASP A 136 -1.45 29.62 10.70
CA ASP A 136 -1.16 31.06 10.79
C ASP A 136 0.17 31.51 10.15
N ARG A 137 1.15 30.63 10.08
CA ARG A 137 2.47 30.82 9.48
C ARG A 137 2.95 29.54 8.80
N ASP A 138 4.02 29.65 8.02
CA ASP A 138 4.74 28.51 7.46
C ASP A 138 5.47 27.73 8.56
N LEU A 139 5.17 26.45 8.67
CA LEU A 139 5.80 25.54 9.62
C LEU A 139 6.78 24.57 8.95
N MET A 140 6.81 24.50 7.62
CA MET A 140 7.61 23.48 6.90
C MET A 140 9.10 23.54 7.23
N ALA A 141 9.66 24.74 7.48
CA ALA A 141 11.06 24.91 7.82
C ALA A 141 11.41 24.51 9.27
N LEU A 142 10.40 24.32 10.13
CA LEU A 142 10.62 23.92 11.52
C LEU A 142 11.00 22.45 11.63
N PRO A 143 11.74 22.05 12.69
CA PRO A 143 11.95 20.66 13.04
C PRO A 143 10.64 19.86 13.16
N PHE A 144 10.67 18.58 12.84
CA PHE A 144 9.49 17.72 12.99
C PHE A 144 8.93 17.73 14.41
N SER A 145 9.81 17.75 15.42
CA SER A 145 9.39 17.82 16.84
C SER A 145 8.51 19.03 17.14
N GLU A 146 8.80 20.19 16.55
CA GLU A 146 8.02 21.40 16.75
C GLU A 146 6.68 21.35 15.97
N ARG A 147 6.73 20.88 14.72
CA ARG A 147 5.50 20.68 13.92
C ARG A 147 4.58 19.67 14.58
N ARG A 148 5.15 18.58 15.12
CA ARG A 148 4.37 17.58 15.85
C ARG A 148 3.69 18.15 17.10
N ALA A 149 4.42 18.88 17.92
CA ALA A 149 3.85 19.54 19.10
C ALA A 149 2.71 20.52 18.72
N HIS A 150 2.87 21.23 17.60
CA HIS A 150 1.83 22.11 17.08
C HIS A 150 0.59 21.33 16.61
N LEU A 151 0.78 20.22 15.90
CA LEU A 151 -0.31 19.34 15.48
C LEU A 151 -1.05 18.72 16.67
N GLU A 152 -0.34 18.32 17.74
CA GLU A 152 -0.93 17.81 18.97
C GLU A 152 -1.83 18.86 19.67
N GLN A 153 -1.39 20.11 19.69
CA GLN A 153 -2.21 21.22 20.21
C GLN A 153 -3.48 21.43 19.36
N LEU A 154 -3.36 21.41 18.03
CA LEU A 154 -4.52 21.52 17.14
C LEU A 154 -5.49 20.34 17.33
N ALA A 155 -4.96 19.15 17.52
CA ALA A 155 -5.75 17.93 17.64
C ALA A 155 -6.35 17.68 19.03
N ALA A 156 -6.00 18.46 20.03
CA ALA A 156 -6.44 18.25 21.43
C ALA A 156 -7.97 18.24 21.63
N SER A 157 -8.71 18.92 20.73
CA SER A 157 -10.16 18.96 20.76
C SER A 157 -10.83 18.18 19.64
N TRP A 158 -10.05 17.46 18.81
CA TRP A 158 -10.62 16.73 17.68
C TRP A 158 -11.45 15.54 18.14
N ARG A 159 -12.44 15.24 17.33
CA ARG A 159 -13.31 14.07 17.43
C ARG A 159 -13.32 13.35 16.09
N PRO A 160 -13.59 12.04 16.07
CA PRO A 160 -13.79 11.34 14.81
C PRO A 160 -14.75 12.12 13.88
N PRO A 161 -14.47 12.17 12.59
CA PRO A 161 -13.52 11.36 11.85
C PRO A 161 -12.10 11.94 11.73
N LEU A 162 -11.74 13.04 12.43
CA LEU A 162 -10.37 13.54 12.49
C LEU A 162 -9.65 12.91 13.68
N LEU A 163 -8.52 12.29 13.42
CA LEU A 163 -7.71 11.58 14.41
C LEU A 163 -6.24 11.98 14.28
N LEU A 164 -5.56 11.99 15.41
CA LEU A 164 -4.11 12.17 15.44
C LEU A 164 -3.42 10.81 15.32
N THR A 165 -2.44 10.68 14.43
CA THR A 165 -1.60 9.49 14.34
C THR A 165 -0.76 9.33 15.63
N PRO A 166 -0.72 8.13 16.24
CA PRO A 166 0.18 7.88 17.37
C PRO A 166 1.64 8.02 16.98
N THR A 167 2.45 8.44 17.94
CA THR A 167 3.89 8.53 17.77
C THR A 167 4.60 8.06 19.03
N THR A 168 5.74 7.40 18.86
CA THR A 168 6.59 6.99 19.97
C THR A 168 8.06 7.20 19.66
N ARG A 169 8.85 7.43 20.68
CA ARG A 169 10.32 7.44 20.63
C ARG A 169 10.91 6.18 21.26
N ASP A 170 10.06 5.38 21.92
CA ASP A 170 10.44 4.12 22.52
C ASP A 170 10.45 3.02 21.46
N ARG A 171 11.65 2.45 21.25
CA ARG A 171 11.86 1.36 20.31
C ARG A 171 11.03 0.11 20.63
N THR A 172 10.81 -0.16 21.93
CA THR A 172 10.03 -1.35 22.36
C THR A 172 8.55 -1.18 21.98
N VAL A 173 8.00 0.01 22.18
CA VAL A 173 6.65 0.35 21.75
C VAL A 173 6.54 0.30 20.23
N ALA A 174 7.52 0.87 19.51
CA ALA A 174 7.54 0.82 18.04
C ALA A 174 7.61 -0.63 17.53
N GLN A 175 8.41 -1.49 18.17
CA GLN A 175 8.50 -2.90 17.82
C GLN A 175 7.17 -3.62 18.08
N SER A 176 6.49 -3.34 19.19
CA SER A 176 5.19 -3.92 19.48
C SER A 176 4.13 -3.51 18.45
N TRP A 177 4.15 -2.28 17.95
CA TRP A 177 3.29 -1.84 16.86
C TRP A 177 3.63 -2.56 15.55
N PHE A 178 4.92 -2.68 15.25
CA PHE A 178 5.39 -3.36 14.05
C PHE A 178 4.92 -4.82 14.04
N ASP A 179 5.13 -5.57 15.11
CA ASP A 179 4.84 -7.00 15.19
C ASP A 179 3.33 -7.29 15.38
N GLY A 180 2.62 -6.40 16.09
CA GLY A 180 1.27 -6.66 16.58
C GLY A 180 0.13 -6.22 15.66
N PHE A 181 0.29 -5.14 14.89
CA PHE A 181 -0.86 -4.51 14.22
C PHE A 181 -0.91 -4.68 12.70
N GLU A 182 -0.11 -5.57 12.14
CA GLU A 182 -0.14 -5.85 10.70
C GLU A 182 -1.51 -6.37 10.23
N SER A 183 -2.12 -7.30 10.98
CA SER A 183 -3.45 -7.83 10.67
C SER A 183 -4.56 -6.78 10.77
N ALA A 184 -4.34 -5.72 11.55
CA ALA A 184 -5.22 -4.55 11.63
C ALA A 184 -5.05 -3.58 10.44
N GLY A 185 -4.12 -3.85 9.51
CA GLY A 185 -3.88 -3.03 8.31
C GLY A 185 -2.80 -1.97 8.49
N VAL A 186 -1.92 -2.12 9.48
CA VAL A 186 -0.71 -1.29 9.62
C VAL A 186 0.40 -1.91 8.77
N ASP A 187 0.80 -1.22 7.70
CA ASP A 187 1.74 -1.71 6.68
C ASP A 187 3.23 -1.52 7.09
N GLY A 188 3.50 -1.45 8.39
CA GLY A 188 4.82 -1.22 8.95
C GLY A 188 4.91 0.09 9.75
N LEU A 189 6.07 0.72 9.76
CA LEU A 189 6.31 1.97 10.46
C LEU A 189 6.92 3.04 9.54
N ILE A 190 6.62 4.30 9.86
CA ILE A 190 7.34 5.48 9.37
C ILE A 190 8.31 5.95 10.46
N VAL A 191 9.52 6.29 10.04
CA VAL A 191 10.58 6.80 10.90
C VAL A 191 10.90 8.23 10.48
N LYS A 192 10.77 9.16 11.42
CA LYS A 192 10.99 10.59 11.18
C LYS A 192 12.10 11.10 12.10
N ALA A 193 13.10 11.78 11.55
CA ALA A 193 14.09 12.48 12.38
C ALA A 193 13.41 13.70 13.03
N LEU A 194 13.61 13.87 14.33
CA LEU A 194 12.98 14.93 15.11
C LEU A 194 13.41 16.34 14.67
N THR A 195 14.60 16.44 14.08
CA THR A 195 15.21 17.70 13.62
C THR A 195 14.89 18.06 12.18
N ASP A 196 14.29 17.14 11.39
CA ASP A 196 14.11 17.35 9.98
C ASP A 196 12.99 18.34 9.67
N PRO A 197 13.20 19.27 8.73
CA PRO A 197 12.14 20.09 8.15
C PRO A 197 11.23 19.25 7.27
N TYR A 198 10.06 19.79 6.92
CA TYR A 198 9.21 19.18 5.91
C TYR A 198 9.75 19.50 4.51
N MET A 199 10.10 18.49 3.75
CA MET A 199 10.73 18.61 2.43
C MET A 199 9.78 18.11 1.33
N PRO A 200 8.97 18.98 0.69
CA PRO A 200 8.02 18.57 -0.34
C PRO A 200 8.69 17.77 -1.47
N GLY A 201 8.06 16.67 -1.87
CA GLY A 201 8.52 15.80 -2.96
C GLY A 201 9.78 14.98 -2.66
N LYS A 202 10.47 15.19 -1.54
CA LYS A 202 11.70 14.46 -1.18
C LYS A 202 11.41 13.19 -0.40
N ARG A 203 12.25 12.16 -0.61
CA ARG A 203 12.23 10.90 0.17
C ARG A 203 13.08 11.03 1.44
N ALA A 204 12.69 11.94 2.33
CA ALA A 204 13.48 12.27 3.51
C ALA A 204 13.10 11.42 4.74
N GLN A 205 11.88 10.95 4.83
CA GLN A 205 11.47 10.04 5.89
C GLN A 205 11.95 8.60 5.63
N GLY A 206 12.03 7.80 6.69
CA GLY A 206 12.26 6.36 6.61
C GLY A 206 10.95 5.58 6.63
N LYS A 207 10.92 4.40 6.01
CA LYS A 207 9.86 3.41 6.21
C LYS A 207 10.44 2.03 6.43
N VAL A 208 9.86 1.32 7.38
CA VAL A 208 10.13 -0.08 7.67
C VAL A 208 8.85 -0.85 7.36
N LYS A 209 8.97 -1.92 6.58
CA LYS A 209 7.86 -2.80 6.23
C LYS A 209 8.21 -4.24 6.60
N HIS A 210 7.19 -5.03 6.89
CA HIS A 210 7.37 -6.48 6.89
C HIS A 210 7.81 -6.93 5.50
N GLN A 211 8.78 -7.79 5.47
CA GLN A 211 9.24 -8.45 4.26
C GLN A 211 9.37 -9.94 4.59
N ARG A 212 8.52 -10.72 3.96
CA ARG A 212 8.49 -12.17 4.08
C ARG A 212 9.03 -12.79 2.82
N THR A 213 9.47 -14.01 2.92
CA THR A 213 9.83 -14.83 1.76
C THR A 213 8.94 -16.05 1.68
N ALA A 214 8.72 -16.52 0.46
CA ALA A 214 8.05 -17.78 0.18
C ALA A 214 8.72 -18.47 -0.98
N ASP A 215 8.75 -19.79 -0.92
CA ASP A 215 9.13 -20.63 -2.05
C ASP A 215 7.88 -20.95 -2.86
N VAL A 216 7.82 -20.48 -4.09
CA VAL A 216 6.63 -20.50 -4.93
C VAL A 216 6.91 -21.24 -6.23
N VAL A 217 5.89 -21.92 -6.75
CA VAL A 217 5.95 -22.60 -8.04
C VAL A 217 5.76 -21.59 -9.15
N VAL A 218 6.62 -21.61 -10.16
CA VAL A 218 6.44 -20.84 -11.39
C VAL A 218 5.67 -21.69 -12.40
N ALA A 219 4.47 -21.26 -12.75
CA ALA A 219 3.60 -22.04 -13.64
C ALA A 219 3.14 -21.26 -14.88
N GLY A 220 3.67 -20.05 -15.10
CA GLY A 220 3.40 -19.27 -16.29
C GLY A 220 4.18 -17.97 -16.32
N TRP A 221 4.04 -17.24 -17.42
CA TRP A 221 4.61 -15.90 -17.54
C TRP A 221 3.76 -15.00 -18.45
N ARG A 222 3.91 -13.69 -18.29
CA ARG A 222 3.35 -12.69 -19.20
C ARG A 222 4.46 -11.95 -19.92
N ALA A 223 4.20 -11.63 -21.19
CA ALA A 223 5.12 -10.82 -21.97
C ALA A 223 5.27 -9.41 -21.41
N HIS A 224 6.47 -8.87 -21.53
CA HIS A 224 6.72 -7.46 -21.25
C HIS A 224 6.13 -6.58 -22.36
N ALA A 225 5.65 -5.39 -22.00
CA ALA A 225 5.04 -4.47 -22.97
C ALA A 225 6.00 -4.04 -24.09
N ARG A 226 7.30 -4.05 -23.83
CA ARG A 226 8.34 -3.77 -24.85
C ARG A 226 9.03 -5.10 -25.20
N PRO A 227 9.06 -5.50 -26.46
CA PRO A 227 9.77 -6.71 -26.89
C PRO A 227 11.28 -6.58 -26.67
N GLY A 228 11.99 -7.67 -26.89
CA GLY A 228 13.45 -7.72 -26.92
C GLY A 228 14.05 -7.00 -28.14
N PRO A 229 15.39 -6.90 -28.20
CA PRO A 229 16.07 -6.22 -29.31
C PRO A 229 15.80 -6.82 -30.69
N ASP A 230 15.47 -8.10 -30.76
CA ASP A 230 15.11 -8.86 -31.96
C ASP A 230 13.61 -8.78 -32.31
N GLY A 231 12.82 -8.03 -31.55
CA GLY A 231 11.38 -7.93 -31.70
C GLY A 231 10.60 -9.09 -31.08
N ALA A 232 11.28 -10.10 -30.51
CA ALA A 232 10.63 -11.24 -29.87
C ALA A 232 10.08 -10.89 -28.46
N PRO A 233 8.99 -11.55 -28.01
CA PRO A 233 8.49 -11.38 -26.65
C PRO A 233 9.55 -11.75 -25.62
N VAL A 234 9.64 -10.94 -24.54
CA VAL A 234 10.48 -11.23 -23.38
C VAL A 234 9.63 -11.28 -22.12
N VAL A 235 10.07 -12.00 -21.09
CA VAL A 235 9.31 -12.18 -19.84
C VAL A 235 9.13 -10.83 -19.14
N GLY A 236 7.89 -10.42 -18.94
CA GLY A 236 7.49 -9.25 -18.16
C GLY A 236 7.30 -9.58 -16.68
N SER A 237 6.59 -10.67 -16.42
CA SER A 237 6.36 -11.20 -15.08
C SER A 237 6.24 -12.71 -15.09
N LEU A 238 6.70 -13.36 -14.02
CA LEU A 238 6.45 -14.77 -13.71
C LEU A 238 5.13 -14.90 -12.97
N LEU A 239 4.33 -15.91 -13.27
CA LEU A 239 3.08 -16.23 -12.58
C LEU A 239 3.34 -17.31 -11.55
N LEU A 240 2.91 -17.06 -10.33
CA LEU A 240 3.32 -17.78 -9.13
C LEU A 240 2.16 -18.56 -8.53
N GLY A 241 2.43 -19.75 -8.04
CA GLY A 241 1.46 -20.62 -7.39
C GLY A 241 1.95 -21.25 -6.09
N LEU A 242 0.99 -21.60 -5.23
CA LEU A 242 1.16 -22.45 -4.06
C LEU A 242 0.11 -23.56 -4.08
N HIS A 243 0.46 -24.72 -3.55
CA HIS A 243 -0.49 -25.81 -3.39
C HIS A 243 -1.36 -25.59 -2.15
N ASP A 244 -2.65 -25.81 -2.29
CA ASP A 244 -3.58 -25.85 -1.17
C ASP A 244 -3.53 -27.21 -0.44
N ALA A 245 -4.40 -27.36 0.57
CA ALA A 245 -4.47 -28.58 1.37
C ALA A 245 -4.87 -29.84 0.55
N ASP A 246 -5.54 -29.64 -0.58
CA ASP A 246 -5.96 -30.70 -1.49
C ASP A 246 -4.90 -30.98 -2.57
N GLY A 247 -3.76 -30.30 -2.53
CA GLY A 247 -2.67 -30.43 -3.48
C GLY A 247 -2.92 -29.73 -4.81
N VAL A 248 -3.93 -28.86 -4.90
CA VAL A 248 -4.26 -28.10 -6.11
C VAL A 248 -3.41 -26.83 -6.15
N LEU A 249 -2.73 -26.61 -7.30
CA LEU A 249 -1.89 -25.41 -7.48
C LEU A 249 -2.76 -24.18 -7.71
N GLN A 250 -2.81 -23.28 -6.72
CA GLN A 250 -3.56 -22.03 -6.73
C GLN A 250 -2.67 -20.88 -7.22
N TYR A 251 -3.20 -20.02 -8.10
CA TYR A 251 -2.52 -18.79 -8.48
C TYR A 251 -2.51 -17.78 -7.34
N ILE A 252 -1.32 -17.32 -6.95
CA ILE A 252 -1.16 -16.40 -5.80
C ILE A 252 -0.65 -15.01 -6.18
N GLY A 253 -0.25 -14.79 -7.44
CA GLY A 253 0.28 -13.50 -7.87
C GLY A 253 1.38 -13.60 -8.89
N ALA A 254 2.16 -12.54 -9.04
CA ALA A 254 3.24 -12.48 -10.02
C ALA A 254 4.50 -11.84 -9.42
N ALA A 255 5.67 -12.23 -9.95
CA ALA A 255 6.93 -11.51 -9.73
C ALA A 255 7.34 -10.76 -10.99
N SER A 256 7.85 -9.54 -10.83
CA SER A 256 8.29 -8.69 -11.95
C SER A 256 9.52 -7.86 -11.56
N ALA A 257 9.77 -6.75 -12.25
CA ALA A 257 10.92 -5.86 -12.02
C ALA A 257 12.27 -6.47 -12.44
N PHE A 258 12.26 -7.34 -13.44
CA PHE A 258 13.46 -7.91 -14.02
C PHE A 258 14.24 -6.91 -14.89
N THR A 259 15.57 -7.03 -14.89
CA THR A 259 16.43 -6.31 -15.85
C THR A 259 16.19 -6.83 -17.27
N ALA A 260 16.57 -6.05 -18.29
CA ALA A 260 16.45 -6.49 -19.69
C ALA A 260 17.21 -7.81 -19.96
N ALA A 261 18.41 -7.97 -19.39
CA ALA A 261 19.18 -9.19 -19.50
C ALA A 261 18.49 -10.38 -18.86
N THR A 262 17.95 -10.21 -17.65
CA THR A 262 17.19 -11.25 -16.93
C THR A 262 15.96 -11.67 -17.72
N ARG A 263 15.23 -10.73 -18.33
CA ARG A 263 14.02 -11.03 -19.14
C ARG A 263 14.33 -11.96 -20.30
N ALA A 264 15.44 -11.74 -21.02
CA ALA A 264 15.88 -12.58 -22.12
C ALA A 264 16.29 -13.99 -21.63
N GLN A 265 17.05 -14.07 -20.52
CA GLN A 265 17.41 -15.33 -19.90
C GLN A 265 16.19 -16.15 -19.47
N LEU A 266 15.17 -15.50 -18.93
CA LEU A 266 13.93 -16.15 -18.52
C LEU A 266 13.19 -16.78 -19.71
N VAL A 267 13.19 -16.16 -20.91
CA VAL A 267 12.61 -16.77 -22.11
C VAL A 267 13.31 -18.09 -22.45
N THR A 268 14.62 -18.11 -22.42
CA THR A 268 15.42 -19.34 -22.70
C THR A 268 15.12 -20.43 -21.66
N LEU A 269 14.94 -20.05 -20.41
CA LEU A 269 14.62 -20.98 -19.33
C LEU A 269 13.19 -21.54 -19.44
N MET A 270 12.22 -20.68 -19.79
CA MET A 270 10.79 -21.03 -19.84
C MET A 270 10.42 -21.80 -21.13
N GLY A 271 11.08 -21.51 -22.25
CA GLY A 271 10.71 -22.07 -23.55
C GLY A 271 10.56 -23.61 -23.57
N PRO A 272 11.51 -24.40 -23.04
CA PRO A 272 11.38 -25.85 -22.97
C PRO A 272 10.24 -26.37 -22.09
N LEU A 273 9.70 -25.51 -21.23
CA LEU A 273 8.64 -25.83 -20.26
C LEU A 273 7.26 -25.38 -20.75
N GLU A 274 7.15 -24.70 -21.87
CA GLU A 274 5.87 -24.20 -22.38
C GLU A 274 4.87 -25.33 -22.63
N VAL A 275 3.63 -25.11 -22.22
CA VAL A 275 2.51 -26.06 -22.39
C VAL A 275 1.52 -25.48 -23.38
N ILE A 276 1.28 -26.24 -24.43
CA ILE A 276 0.26 -25.94 -25.44
C ILE A 276 -1.00 -26.77 -25.14
N GLY A 277 -2.18 -26.14 -25.16
CA GLY A 277 -3.44 -26.82 -24.85
C GLY A 277 -3.85 -26.72 -23.39
N ASP A 278 -4.79 -27.59 -22.97
CA ASP A 278 -5.49 -27.48 -21.68
C ASP A 278 -4.88 -28.34 -20.56
N ASP A 279 -3.80 -29.05 -20.84
CA ASP A 279 -3.10 -29.88 -19.85
C ASP A 279 -2.19 -29.04 -18.93
N HIS A 280 -2.82 -28.11 -18.22
CA HIS A 280 -2.16 -27.25 -17.26
C HIS A 280 -3.06 -26.99 -16.05
N PRO A 281 -2.54 -26.99 -14.79
CA PRO A 281 -3.37 -26.85 -13.57
C PRO A 281 -4.25 -25.57 -13.54
N TRP A 282 -3.88 -24.53 -14.25
CA TRP A 282 -4.67 -23.29 -14.33
C TRP A 282 -5.55 -23.19 -15.59
N ARG A 283 -5.70 -24.25 -16.33
CA ARG A 283 -6.58 -24.35 -17.50
C ARG A 283 -7.60 -25.47 -17.27
N GLY A 284 -8.82 -25.29 -17.77
CA GLY A 284 -9.88 -26.30 -17.64
C GLY A 284 -10.81 -26.13 -16.44
N ALA A 285 -11.80 -27.04 -16.31
CA ALA A 285 -12.95 -26.93 -15.41
C ALA A 285 -12.65 -27.08 -13.90
N ILE A 286 -11.43 -27.47 -13.52
CA ILE A 286 -11.01 -27.67 -12.11
C ILE A 286 -10.12 -26.52 -11.65
N ALA A 287 -9.87 -25.56 -12.53
CA ALA A 287 -9.02 -24.43 -12.19
C ALA A 287 -9.64 -23.62 -11.05
N GLY A 288 -8.98 -23.61 -9.92
CA GLY A 288 -9.32 -22.76 -8.80
C GLY A 288 -8.99 -21.30 -9.09
N ASN A 289 -8.22 -20.65 -8.23
CA ASN A 289 -7.79 -19.28 -8.41
C ASN A 289 -6.78 -19.18 -9.57
N VAL A 290 -7.18 -18.68 -10.75
CA VAL A 290 -6.41 -18.69 -12.00
C VAL A 290 -5.95 -17.29 -12.44
N PRO A 291 -4.84 -17.17 -13.21
CA PRO A 291 -4.44 -15.90 -13.80
C PRO A 291 -5.49 -15.43 -14.83
N GLY A 292 -5.92 -14.19 -14.74
CA GLY A 292 -6.84 -13.62 -15.72
C GLY A 292 -8.26 -13.40 -15.21
N GLU A 293 -8.69 -13.97 -14.09
CA GLU A 293 -9.93 -13.55 -13.44
C GLU A 293 -9.84 -12.07 -13.05
N ALA A 294 -10.70 -11.30 -13.72
CA ALA A 294 -10.62 -9.85 -13.76
C ALA A 294 -10.68 -9.21 -12.37
N SER A 295 -9.62 -8.60 -11.93
CA SER A 295 -9.73 -7.41 -11.10
C SER A 295 -10.48 -6.37 -11.92
N ARG A 296 -11.78 -6.21 -11.68
CA ARG A 296 -12.71 -5.22 -12.20
C ARG A 296 -12.13 -4.30 -13.30
N GLY A 297 -12.48 -4.58 -14.57
CA GLY A 297 -12.32 -3.65 -15.69
C GLY A 297 -11.00 -3.66 -16.46
N LYS A 298 -10.06 -4.56 -16.20
CA LYS A 298 -8.89 -4.78 -17.06
C LYS A 298 -9.14 -5.93 -18.02
N LYS A 299 -8.81 -5.73 -19.31
CA LYS A 299 -8.78 -6.82 -20.30
C LYS A 299 -7.97 -7.99 -19.73
N GLU A 300 -8.48 -9.18 -19.92
CA GLU A 300 -7.77 -10.43 -19.70
C GLU A 300 -6.38 -10.33 -20.33
N GLN A 301 -5.33 -10.42 -19.51
CA GLN A 301 -3.97 -10.36 -20.03
C GLN A 301 -3.56 -11.77 -20.44
N GLU A 302 -3.24 -11.95 -21.71
CA GLU A 302 -2.67 -13.18 -22.23
C GLU A 302 -1.43 -13.59 -21.43
N TRP A 303 -1.31 -14.89 -21.20
CA TRP A 303 -0.17 -15.49 -20.52
C TRP A 303 0.22 -16.82 -21.16
N THR A 304 1.49 -17.15 -21.06
CA THR A 304 2.05 -18.42 -21.54
C THR A 304 2.14 -19.38 -20.36
N ALA A 305 1.53 -20.55 -20.49
CA ALA A 305 1.58 -21.61 -19.51
C ALA A 305 2.94 -22.33 -19.60
N VAL A 306 3.49 -22.68 -18.44
CA VAL A 306 4.69 -23.53 -18.34
C VAL A 306 4.45 -24.66 -17.36
N ARG A 307 5.07 -25.84 -17.60
CA ARG A 307 5.03 -26.93 -16.63
C ARG A 307 5.49 -26.44 -15.27
N PRO A 308 4.76 -26.72 -14.19
CA PRO A 308 5.04 -26.20 -12.85
C PRO A 308 6.20 -26.97 -12.18
N GLU A 309 7.37 -26.93 -12.79
CA GLU A 309 8.57 -27.65 -12.37
C GLU A 309 9.60 -26.78 -11.66
N LEU A 310 9.52 -25.47 -11.84
CA LEU A 310 10.46 -24.51 -11.27
C LEU A 310 9.94 -23.91 -9.98
N VAL A 311 10.81 -23.82 -8.98
CA VAL A 311 10.56 -23.14 -7.72
C VAL A 311 11.44 -21.92 -7.62
N ALA A 312 10.83 -20.80 -7.21
CA ALA A 312 11.51 -19.54 -6.94
C ALA A 312 11.27 -19.10 -5.50
N GLU A 313 12.28 -18.56 -4.85
CA GLU A 313 12.11 -17.79 -3.62
C GLU A 313 11.76 -16.35 -4.00
N VAL A 314 10.69 -15.84 -3.40
CA VAL A 314 10.22 -14.48 -3.65
C VAL A 314 10.01 -13.73 -2.33
N THR A 315 10.13 -12.40 -2.37
CA THR A 315 9.68 -11.55 -1.27
C THR A 315 8.23 -11.14 -1.51
N TYR A 316 7.44 -11.10 -0.45
CA TYR A 316 6.09 -10.54 -0.48
C TYR A 316 5.84 -9.69 0.77
N ASP A 317 4.88 -8.79 0.73
CA ASP A 317 4.51 -7.94 1.87
C ASP A 317 3.29 -8.51 2.62
N GLN A 318 2.17 -8.71 1.96
CA GLN A 318 0.93 -9.18 2.56
C GLN A 318 0.16 -10.12 1.64
N MET A 319 -0.66 -10.98 2.26
CA MET A 319 -1.73 -11.71 1.56
C MET A 319 -3.04 -10.90 1.59
N GLU A 320 -3.75 -10.89 0.47
CA GLU A 320 -5.12 -10.43 0.36
C GLU A 320 -5.99 -11.59 -0.14
N GLY A 321 -6.68 -12.23 0.80
CA GLY A 321 -7.30 -13.53 0.53
C GLY A 321 -6.22 -14.56 0.16
N PRO A 322 -6.41 -15.34 -0.92
CA PRO A 322 -5.45 -16.35 -1.35
C PRO A 322 -4.30 -15.79 -2.21
N ARG A 323 -4.18 -14.48 -2.39
CA ARG A 323 -3.20 -13.85 -3.30
C ARG A 323 -2.27 -12.88 -2.59
N PHE A 324 -1.07 -12.72 -3.13
CA PHE A 324 -0.22 -11.59 -2.76
C PHE A 324 -0.91 -10.28 -3.13
N ARG A 325 -0.94 -9.35 -2.20
CA ARG A 325 -1.55 -8.04 -2.41
C ARG A 325 -0.82 -7.21 -3.47
N HIS A 326 0.49 -7.30 -3.48
CA HIS A 326 1.36 -6.61 -4.43
C HIS A 326 2.20 -7.60 -5.23
N VAL A 327 2.83 -7.10 -6.27
CA VAL A 327 3.77 -7.87 -7.07
C VAL A 327 4.96 -8.29 -6.20
N ALA A 328 5.27 -9.58 -6.20
CA ALA A 328 6.37 -10.18 -5.45
C ALA A 328 7.73 -9.80 -6.05
N GLY A 329 8.74 -9.73 -5.20
CA GLY A 329 10.13 -9.56 -5.62
C GLY A 329 10.82 -10.91 -5.81
N PHE A 330 11.30 -11.19 -7.01
CA PHE A 330 12.11 -12.39 -7.24
C PHE A 330 13.46 -12.27 -6.53
N LEU A 331 13.83 -13.29 -5.75
CA LEU A 331 15.14 -13.38 -5.09
C LEU A 331 16.08 -14.34 -5.83
N ARG A 332 15.69 -15.60 -5.95
CA ARG A 332 16.50 -16.65 -6.56
C ARG A 332 15.68 -17.88 -6.96
N TRP A 333 16.25 -18.70 -7.79
CA TRP A 333 15.73 -20.05 -8.04
C TRP A 333 16.05 -20.98 -6.88
N ARG A 334 15.14 -21.93 -6.64
CA ARG A 334 15.25 -22.97 -5.61
C ARG A 334 15.27 -24.37 -6.22
N PRO A 335 16.38 -24.76 -6.90
CA PRO A 335 16.49 -26.10 -7.47
C PRO A 335 16.54 -27.21 -6.42
N ASP A 336 16.77 -26.84 -5.17
CA ASP A 336 16.77 -27.70 -3.99
C ASP A 336 15.37 -28.03 -3.46
N ARG A 337 14.32 -27.35 -3.95
CA ARG A 337 12.93 -27.52 -3.52
C ARG A 337 12.07 -28.17 -4.60
N GLY A 338 11.32 -29.20 -4.22
CA GLY A 338 10.31 -29.79 -5.11
C GLY A 338 9.04 -28.94 -5.16
N PRO A 339 8.42 -28.73 -6.34
CA PRO A 339 7.20 -27.92 -6.47
C PRO A 339 6.08 -28.33 -5.52
N ALA A 340 5.87 -29.64 -5.31
CA ALA A 340 4.83 -30.16 -4.42
C ALA A 340 5.01 -29.76 -2.93
N SER A 341 6.20 -29.30 -2.54
CA SER A 341 6.47 -28.83 -1.18
C SER A 341 6.14 -27.35 -0.96
N CYS A 342 5.71 -26.65 -2.01
CA CYS A 342 5.39 -25.23 -1.96
C CYS A 342 3.90 -25.06 -1.64
N GLY A 343 3.54 -25.09 -0.38
CA GLY A 343 2.17 -24.94 0.12
C GLY A 343 1.91 -23.59 0.81
N PHE A 344 0.64 -23.31 1.10
CA PHE A 344 0.23 -22.13 1.87
C PHE A 344 0.65 -22.18 3.34
N ASP A 345 0.98 -23.36 3.87
CA ASP A 345 1.43 -23.60 5.24
C ASP A 345 2.77 -22.94 5.59
N GLN A 346 3.57 -22.59 4.58
CA GLN A 346 4.80 -21.82 4.78
C GLN A 346 4.58 -20.32 5.01
N LEU A 347 3.37 -19.82 4.75
CA LEU A 347 3.11 -18.39 4.84
C LEU A 347 2.91 -17.95 6.29
N ASP A 348 3.61 -16.88 6.69
CA ASP A 348 3.39 -16.27 7.99
C ASP A 348 2.00 -15.62 8.06
N ILE A 349 1.22 -16.02 9.06
CA ILE A 349 -0.08 -15.43 9.36
C ILE A 349 0.12 -14.45 10.53
N PRO A 350 -0.06 -13.13 10.30
CA PRO A 350 0.05 -12.16 11.38
C PRO A 350 -0.96 -12.45 12.51
N PRO A 351 -0.61 -12.21 13.78
CA PRO A 351 -1.52 -12.36 14.89
C PRO A 351 -2.76 -11.45 14.69
N PRO A 352 -3.95 -11.87 15.10
CA PRO A 352 -5.15 -11.04 15.01
C PRO A 352 -4.99 -9.80 15.90
N ALA A 353 -5.29 -8.62 15.35
CA ALA A 353 -5.23 -7.35 16.05
C ALA A 353 -6.39 -6.44 15.61
N ARG A 354 -6.74 -5.48 16.47
CA ARG A 354 -7.77 -4.49 16.19
C ARG A 354 -7.18 -3.09 16.16
N ILE A 355 -7.59 -2.32 15.17
CA ILE A 355 -7.06 -0.94 14.98
C ILE A 355 -7.46 -0.03 16.15
N GLU A 356 -8.59 -0.27 16.78
CA GLU A 356 -9.06 0.50 17.94
C GLU A 356 -8.09 0.36 19.12
N GLU A 357 -7.43 -0.79 19.29
CA GLU A 357 -6.45 -1.03 20.35
C GLU A 357 -5.21 -0.14 20.16
N LEU A 358 -4.75 0.00 18.91
CA LEU A 358 -3.65 0.90 18.59
C LEU A 358 -4.04 2.36 18.82
N LEU A 359 -5.25 2.77 18.41
CA LEU A 359 -5.73 4.14 18.60
C LEU A 359 -6.03 4.44 20.08
N ALA A 360 -6.51 3.47 20.87
CA ALA A 360 -6.78 3.63 22.29
C ALA A 360 -5.51 3.69 23.17
N SER A 361 -4.38 3.18 22.71
CA SER A 361 -3.10 3.30 23.41
C SER A 361 -2.57 4.76 23.49
N LEU A 362 -3.36 5.72 22.99
CA LEU A 362 -3.06 7.16 22.94
C LEU A 362 -3.77 7.99 24.01
N THR A 363 -4.73 7.40 24.72
CA THR A 363 -5.45 8.03 25.85
C THR A 363 -4.81 7.65 27.17
#